data_cb22b64505125c1892cadc22f887010c
#
_entry.id   cb22b64505125c1892cadc22f887010c
#
_cell.length_a   1.000
_cell.length_b   1.000
_cell.length_c   1.000
_cell.angle_alpha   90.00
_cell.angle_beta   90.00
_cell.angle_gamma   90.00
#
_symmetry.space_group_name_H-M   'P 1'
#
loop_
_entity.id
_entity.type
_entity.pdbx_description
1 polymer ?
#
loop_
_entity_poly.entity_id
_entity_poly.type
_entity_poly.pdbx_seq_one_letter_code
_entity_poly.pdbx_strand_id
1 'polypeptide(L)'
;FRSKHPCHFRVLDREDSRSLARQAGFPEKNLLFWHEEQDELALFRQLHPGAILTKESGESGYYEEKINAARQLGIPVIVIRRPPLPDSFYTVNGKHGLRYRVERLLPGFYPLRSGFTTGSCATAATRTALLGLLTQEIQNSATIALPDGETVTLPVSTCVITDSDCTCGVTKDAGDDPDVTNGHTILSTVSLTDAPGVHFLPGEGVGTVTLPGIGIPVGEPAINQTPRRMITNEVKQLLHSHGLYSGVAVRISVPGGSELARKTFNPKLGIIGGISIIGTSGIVRPFSSEAFVNSIRKEIQVARALGCTDIVINSGAKSENYLRSEEHTSELQSR
;
A
#
# COMPACT_ATOMS: atom_id res chain seq x y z
N PHE A 1 25.58 28.98 29.19
CA PHE A 1 25.56 27.53 29.20
C PHE A 1 26.85 26.94 28.63
N ARG A 2 27.27 27.29 27.39
CA ARG A 2 28.49 26.81 26.72
C ARG A 2 29.80 27.10 27.48
N SER A 3 29.89 28.16 28.26
CA SER A 3 31.08 28.51 29.05
C SER A 3 31.31 27.57 30.24
N LYS A 4 30.30 26.83 30.68
CA LYS A 4 30.35 25.93 31.83
C LYS A 4 30.37 24.45 31.48
N HIS A 5 29.94 24.11 30.23
CA HIS A 5 29.81 22.72 29.79
C HIS A 5 30.40 22.54 28.38
N PRO A 6 31.18 21.49 28.11
CA PRO A 6 31.63 21.16 26.76
C PRO A 6 30.42 20.79 25.90
N CYS A 7 30.27 21.50 24.78
CA CYS A 7 29.18 21.23 23.80
C CYS A 7 29.82 20.80 22.50
N HIS A 8 29.42 19.65 22.00
CA HIS A 8 29.76 19.20 20.66
C HIS A 8 28.65 19.62 19.71
N PHE A 9 29.01 20.10 18.51
CA PHE A 9 28.06 20.52 17.49
C PHE A 9 28.29 19.71 16.22
N ARG A 10 27.27 18.95 15.83
CA ARG A 10 27.31 18.06 14.67
C ARG A 10 26.85 18.79 13.43
N VAL A 11 27.70 18.84 12.41
CA VAL A 11 27.49 19.54 11.15
C VAL A 11 27.83 18.66 9.95
N LEU A 12 27.33 19.03 8.79
CA LEU A 12 27.83 18.47 7.53
C LEU A 12 29.25 18.94 7.29
N ASP A 13 30.09 18.08 6.71
CA ASP A 13 31.46 18.41 6.33
C ASP A 13 31.50 19.26 5.04
N ARG A 14 31.04 20.51 5.21
CA ARG A 14 30.99 21.55 4.16
C ARG A 14 31.50 22.87 4.72
N GLU A 15 32.18 23.66 3.88
CA GLU A 15 32.76 24.94 4.33
C GLU A 15 31.70 25.91 4.88
N ASP A 16 30.51 25.96 4.25
CA ASP A 16 29.41 26.79 4.74
C ASP A 16 28.98 26.40 6.17
N SER A 17 28.87 25.08 6.44
CA SER A 17 28.49 24.57 7.75
C SER A 17 29.55 24.86 8.79
N ARG A 18 30.84 24.74 8.45
CA ARG A 18 31.97 25.06 9.30
C ARG A 18 32.00 26.55 9.61
N SER A 19 31.82 27.40 8.60
CA SER A 19 31.80 28.86 8.76
C SER A 19 30.68 29.33 9.69
N LEU A 20 29.44 28.82 9.48
CA LEU A 20 28.29 29.10 10.36
C LEU A 20 28.54 28.65 11.81
N ALA A 21 29.13 27.49 12.00
CA ALA A 21 29.44 26.98 13.33
C ALA A 21 30.49 27.85 14.06
N ARG A 22 31.52 28.29 13.32
CA ARG A 22 32.54 29.24 13.86
C ARG A 22 31.91 30.59 14.22
N GLN A 23 31.08 31.17 13.34
CA GLN A 23 30.34 32.40 13.62
C GLN A 23 29.44 32.28 14.86
N ALA A 24 28.81 31.08 15.04
CA ALA A 24 28.02 30.77 16.22
C ALA A 24 28.85 30.51 17.49
N GLY A 25 30.19 30.61 17.42
CA GLY A 25 31.11 30.48 18.56
C GLY A 25 31.38 29.04 18.96
N PHE A 26 31.28 28.08 18.08
CA PHE A 26 31.75 26.70 18.32
C PHE A 26 33.21 26.56 17.90
N PRO A 27 34.14 26.18 18.79
CA PRO A 27 35.51 25.91 18.42
C PRO A 27 35.63 24.65 17.58
N GLU A 28 36.55 24.60 16.63
CA GLU A 28 36.73 23.50 15.67
C GLU A 28 36.87 22.13 16.36
N LYS A 29 37.53 22.04 17.46
CA LYS A 29 37.70 20.82 18.28
C LYS A 29 36.39 20.22 18.80
N ASN A 30 35.33 21.00 18.81
CA ASN A 30 34.01 20.58 19.28
C ASN A 30 33.04 20.33 18.11
N LEU A 31 33.48 20.44 16.84
CA LEU A 31 32.71 20.13 15.69
C LEU A 31 32.79 18.62 15.41
N LEU A 32 31.65 17.98 15.21
CA LEU A 32 31.52 16.61 14.77
C LEU A 32 31.00 16.62 13.34
N PHE A 33 31.71 15.96 12.45
CA PHE A 33 31.28 15.88 11.06
C PHE A 33 30.40 14.65 10.87
N TRP A 34 29.30 14.84 10.18
CA TRP A 34 28.38 13.76 9.89
C TRP A 34 28.87 12.93 8.70
N HIS A 35 28.81 11.61 8.84
CA HIS A 35 29.08 10.63 7.79
C HIS A 35 27.93 9.62 7.70
N GLU A 36 27.62 9.17 6.49
CA GLU A 36 26.43 8.34 6.19
C GLU A 36 26.45 6.97 6.89
N GLU A 37 27.63 6.41 7.13
CA GLU A 37 27.83 5.10 7.78
C GLU A 37 28.13 5.19 9.28
N GLN A 38 27.88 6.32 9.91
CA GLN A 38 28.25 6.53 11.30
C GLN A 38 27.29 5.81 12.26
N ASP A 39 27.83 4.90 13.07
CA ASP A 39 27.13 4.27 14.19
C ASP A 39 26.89 5.27 15.32
N GLU A 40 25.63 5.67 15.51
CA GLU A 40 25.21 6.61 16.55
C GLU A 40 25.47 6.07 17.96
N LEU A 41 25.31 4.75 18.14
CA LEU A 41 25.54 4.11 19.44
C LEU A 41 27.02 4.14 19.81
N ALA A 42 27.92 3.85 18.88
CA ALA A 42 29.35 3.92 19.07
C ALA A 42 29.81 5.36 19.37
N LEU A 43 29.29 6.35 18.62
CA LEU A 43 29.56 7.75 18.82
C LEU A 43 29.17 8.22 20.24
N PHE A 44 27.95 7.87 20.68
CA PHE A 44 27.47 8.28 22.01
C PHE A 44 28.22 7.59 23.16
N ARG A 45 28.65 6.34 22.94
CA ARG A 45 29.55 5.66 23.88
C ARG A 45 30.90 6.36 24.00
N GLN A 46 31.45 6.85 22.89
CA GLN A 46 32.73 7.56 22.89
C GLN A 46 32.64 8.95 23.56
N LEU A 47 31.57 9.70 23.25
CA LEU A 47 31.40 11.08 23.71
C LEU A 47 30.87 11.19 25.12
N HIS A 48 30.18 10.18 25.64
CA HIS A 48 29.52 10.18 26.97
C HIS A 48 28.70 11.45 27.22
N PRO A 49 27.78 11.86 26.30
CA PRO A 49 27.08 13.11 26.46
C PRO A 49 26.09 13.04 27.63
N GLY A 50 26.02 14.09 28.43
CA GLY A 50 25.04 14.22 29.52
C GLY A 50 23.61 14.45 29.02
N ALA A 51 23.45 14.97 27.81
CA ALA A 51 22.18 15.11 27.11
C ALA A 51 22.41 15.33 25.61
N ILE A 52 21.42 15.00 24.80
CA ILE A 52 21.40 15.21 23.35
C ILE A 52 20.30 16.19 23.00
N LEU A 53 20.61 17.20 22.19
CA LEU A 53 19.65 18.12 21.60
C LEU A 53 19.53 17.80 20.10
N THR A 54 18.35 17.43 19.64
CA THR A 54 18.10 17.12 18.23
C THR A 54 16.81 17.74 17.72
N LYS A 55 16.69 17.90 16.40
CA LYS A 55 15.43 18.27 15.75
C LYS A 55 14.64 17.01 15.43
N GLU A 56 13.32 17.12 15.43
CA GLU A 56 12.43 16.11 14.87
C GLU A 56 12.59 16.10 13.33
N SER A 57 13.65 15.44 12.88
CA SER A 57 13.95 15.24 11.45
C SER A 57 13.38 13.89 11.02
N GLY A 58 12.87 13.78 9.79
CA GLY A 58 12.43 12.49 9.24
C GLY A 58 13.60 11.52 8.99
N GLU A 59 13.35 10.46 8.22
CA GLU A 59 14.35 9.43 7.87
C GLU A 59 15.68 10.01 7.38
N SER A 60 15.65 11.04 6.52
CA SER A 60 16.86 11.72 6.01
C SER A 60 17.72 12.40 7.10
N GLY A 61 17.19 12.57 8.28
CA GLY A 61 17.91 13.15 9.43
C GLY A 61 18.34 12.13 10.47
N TYR A 62 18.12 10.85 10.23
CA TYR A 62 18.46 9.75 11.15
C TYR A 62 17.94 9.99 12.56
N TYR A 63 16.67 10.45 12.66
CA TYR A 63 16.09 10.81 13.95
C TYR A 63 15.89 9.58 14.83
N GLU A 64 15.31 8.52 14.28
CA GLU A 64 15.01 7.28 15.02
C GLU A 64 16.28 6.60 15.52
N GLU A 65 17.33 6.56 14.72
CA GLU A 65 18.63 5.99 15.09
C GLU A 65 19.23 6.71 16.29
N LYS A 66 19.19 8.04 16.30
CA LYS A 66 19.65 8.87 17.43
C LYS A 66 18.86 8.61 18.70
N ILE A 67 17.52 8.56 18.58
CA ILE A 67 16.63 8.29 19.71
C ILE A 67 16.87 6.90 20.28
N ASN A 68 17.00 5.89 19.42
CA ASN A 68 17.23 4.51 19.83
C ASN A 68 18.60 4.34 20.50
N ALA A 69 19.66 4.92 19.95
CA ALA A 69 20.99 4.91 20.54
C ALA A 69 21.01 5.60 21.92
N ALA A 70 20.38 6.77 22.03
CA ALA A 70 20.27 7.49 23.29
C ALA A 70 19.50 6.70 24.35
N ARG A 71 18.36 6.06 23.96
CA ARG A 71 17.54 5.23 24.86
C ARG A 71 18.33 4.04 25.39
N GLN A 72 19.09 3.34 24.53
CA GLN A 72 19.93 2.21 24.94
C GLN A 72 21.00 2.60 25.97
N LEU A 73 21.50 3.84 25.92
CA LEU A 73 22.52 4.34 26.81
C LEU A 73 21.99 5.14 28.02
N GLY A 74 20.63 5.27 28.10
CA GLY A 74 20.01 6.05 29.18
C GLY A 74 20.30 7.56 29.10
N ILE A 75 20.62 8.10 27.92
CA ILE A 75 20.97 9.49 27.72
C ILE A 75 19.71 10.33 27.53
N PRO A 76 19.48 11.40 28.30
CA PRO A 76 18.35 12.31 28.09
C PRO A 76 18.39 12.97 26.72
N VAL A 77 17.24 13.02 26.04
CA VAL A 77 17.10 13.66 24.72
C VAL A 77 16.13 14.83 24.81
N ILE A 78 16.55 15.97 24.31
CA ILE A 78 15.73 17.17 24.13
C ILE A 78 15.42 17.27 22.64
N VAL A 79 14.13 17.20 22.29
CA VAL A 79 13.68 17.26 20.90
C VAL A 79 13.06 18.60 20.58
N ILE A 80 13.60 19.28 19.56
CA ILE A 80 12.96 20.45 18.96
C ILE A 80 11.93 19.93 17.94
N ARG A 81 10.67 19.99 18.30
CA ARG A 81 9.57 19.57 17.41
C ARG A 81 9.47 20.46 16.18
N ARG A 82 9.03 19.86 15.07
CA ARG A 82 8.62 20.64 13.90
C ARG A 82 7.34 21.41 14.24
N PRO A 83 7.23 22.67 13.84
CA PRO A 83 5.96 23.37 13.95
C PRO A 83 4.91 22.64 13.10
N PRO A 84 3.63 22.61 13.54
CA PRO A 84 2.56 22.07 12.73
C PRO A 84 2.46 22.87 11.43
N LEU A 85 2.21 22.16 10.32
CA LEU A 85 1.93 22.82 9.05
C LEU A 85 0.55 23.50 9.13
N PRO A 86 0.34 24.65 8.46
CA PRO A 86 -0.98 25.25 8.33
C PRO A 86 -1.98 24.24 7.72
N ASP A 87 -3.24 24.29 8.16
CA ASP A 87 -4.31 23.39 7.67
C ASP A 87 -4.56 23.49 6.16
N SER A 88 -4.16 24.63 5.55
CA SER A 88 -4.22 24.83 4.09
C SER A 88 -3.15 24.06 3.32
N PHE A 89 -2.17 23.47 3.99
CA PHE A 89 -1.09 22.72 3.34
C PHE A 89 -1.48 21.26 3.18
N TYR A 90 -1.26 20.75 1.98
CA TYR A 90 -1.41 19.33 1.68
C TYR A 90 -0.05 18.65 1.81
N THR A 91 0.05 17.71 2.73
CA THR A 91 1.22 16.82 2.83
C THR A 91 1.00 15.60 1.95
N VAL A 92 2.01 15.24 1.17
CA VAL A 92 2.01 14.06 0.30
C VAL A 92 3.33 13.33 0.47
N ASN A 93 3.29 12.01 0.30
CA ASN A 93 4.49 11.17 0.28
C ASN A 93 4.61 10.54 -1.11
N GLY A 94 5.75 10.80 -1.76
CA GLY A 94 6.09 10.23 -3.04
C GLY A 94 5.34 10.81 -4.25
N LYS A 95 5.68 10.26 -5.41
CA LYS A 95 5.19 10.75 -6.72
C LYS A 95 3.71 10.47 -6.96
N HIS A 96 3.19 9.36 -6.45
CA HIS A 96 1.78 9.00 -6.64
C HIS A 96 0.87 9.89 -5.79
N GLY A 97 1.23 10.13 -4.53
CA GLY A 97 0.52 11.05 -3.66
C GLY A 97 0.51 12.48 -4.21
N LEU A 98 1.66 12.95 -4.72
CA LEU A 98 1.77 14.26 -5.36
C LEU A 98 0.88 14.34 -6.60
N ARG A 99 0.99 13.38 -7.53
CA ARG A 99 0.19 13.35 -8.75
C ARG A 99 -1.31 13.33 -8.45
N TYR A 100 -1.75 12.43 -7.58
CA TYR A 100 -3.15 12.32 -7.15
C TYR A 100 -3.70 13.64 -6.61
N ARG A 101 -2.91 14.38 -5.83
CA ARG A 101 -3.30 15.67 -5.28
C ARG A 101 -3.35 16.75 -6.36
N VAL A 102 -2.35 16.81 -7.24
CA VAL A 102 -2.31 17.77 -8.36
C VAL A 102 -3.50 17.58 -9.31
N GLU A 103 -3.82 16.34 -9.67
CA GLU A 103 -4.97 16.03 -10.54
C GLU A 103 -6.31 16.54 -9.98
N ARG A 104 -6.45 16.64 -8.65
CA ARG A 104 -7.65 17.16 -8.00
C ARG A 104 -7.67 18.68 -7.81
N LEU A 105 -6.52 19.26 -7.55
CA LEU A 105 -6.41 20.71 -7.36
C LEU A 105 -6.35 21.47 -8.68
N LEU A 106 -5.81 20.86 -9.72
CA LEU A 106 -5.61 21.43 -11.04
C LEU A 106 -6.17 20.48 -12.11
N PRO A 107 -7.49 20.38 -12.26
CA PRO A 107 -8.11 19.56 -13.29
C PRO A 107 -7.57 19.94 -14.68
N GLY A 108 -7.15 18.93 -15.45
CA GLY A 108 -6.56 19.12 -16.78
C GLY A 108 -5.04 19.36 -16.81
N PHE A 109 -4.35 19.45 -15.66
CA PHE A 109 -2.88 19.49 -15.62
C PHE A 109 -2.25 18.22 -16.20
N TYR A 110 -2.82 17.08 -15.90
CA TYR A 110 -2.52 15.82 -16.56
C TYR A 110 -3.63 15.49 -17.55
N PRO A 111 -3.32 14.96 -18.75
CA PRO A 111 -4.33 14.61 -19.76
C PRO A 111 -5.30 13.53 -19.29
N LEU A 112 -4.87 12.65 -18.37
CA LEU A 112 -5.69 11.59 -17.79
C LEU A 112 -5.41 11.50 -16.28
N ARG A 113 -6.47 11.35 -15.48
CA ARG A 113 -6.38 11.17 -14.03
C ARG A 113 -6.05 9.73 -13.67
N SER A 114 -5.20 9.56 -12.67
CA SER A 114 -4.96 8.27 -12.03
C SER A 114 -6.00 7.97 -10.94
N GLY A 115 -6.11 6.70 -10.57
CA GLY A 115 -7.01 6.25 -9.51
C GLY A 115 -6.38 5.18 -8.63
N PHE A 116 -7.20 4.54 -7.78
CA PHE A 116 -6.77 3.47 -6.90
C PHE A 116 -7.30 2.11 -7.35
N THR A 117 -6.51 1.07 -7.11
CA THR A 117 -6.92 -0.31 -7.40
C THR A 117 -7.94 -0.82 -6.37
N THR A 118 -8.67 -1.90 -6.71
CA THR A 118 -9.53 -2.60 -5.74
C THR A 118 -8.71 -3.08 -4.53
N GLY A 119 -7.43 -3.45 -4.74
CA GLY A 119 -6.52 -3.85 -3.67
C GLY A 119 -6.22 -2.72 -2.68
N SER A 120 -5.95 -1.51 -3.17
CA SER A 120 -5.73 -0.34 -2.30
C SER A 120 -6.99 0.04 -1.52
N CYS A 121 -8.16 0.02 -2.18
CA CYS A 121 -9.43 0.27 -1.49
C CYS A 121 -9.72 -0.78 -0.41
N ALA A 122 -9.51 -2.08 -0.72
CA ALA A 122 -9.66 -3.15 0.25
C ALA A 122 -8.68 -3.02 1.43
N THR A 123 -7.43 -2.62 1.17
CA THR A 123 -6.43 -2.40 2.21
C THR A 123 -6.82 -1.26 3.13
N ALA A 124 -7.25 -0.13 2.57
CA ALA A 124 -7.73 1.03 3.34
C ALA A 124 -8.97 0.69 4.17
N ALA A 125 -9.95 0.00 3.58
CA ALA A 125 -11.14 -0.46 4.27
C ALA A 125 -10.80 -1.41 5.43
N THR A 126 -9.86 -2.36 5.22
CA THR A 126 -9.42 -3.31 6.26
C THR A 126 -8.71 -2.60 7.41
N ARG A 127 -7.77 -1.69 7.09
CA ARG A 127 -7.07 -0.90 8.09
C ARG A 127 -8.04 -0.12 8.98
N THR A 128 -9.01 0.56 8.35
CA THR A 128 -10.02 1.35 9.06
C THR A 128 -10.93 0.47 9.89
N ALA A 129 -11.38 -0.67 9.35
CA ALA A 129 -12.23 -1.61 10.07
C ALA A 129 -11.52 -2.19 11.31
N LEU A 130 -10.25 -2.59 11.17
CA LEU A 130 -9.48 -3.08 12.31
C LEU A 130 -9.25 -1.98 13.36
N LEU A 131 -8.89 -0.77 12.93
CA LEU A 131 -8.72 0.36 13.86
C LEU A 131 -10.03 0.69 14.59
N GLY A 132 -11.17 0.74 13.86
CA GLY A 132 -12.49 0.94 14.43
C GLY A 132 -12.87 -0.15 15.45
N LEU A 133 -12.56 -1.41 15.15
CA LEU A 133 -12.80 -2.52 16.08
C LEU A 133 -11.96 -2.40 17.36
N LEU A 134 -10.69 -1.98 17.23
CA LEU A 134 -9.76 -1.85 18.36
C LEU A 134 -10.02 -0.62 19.23
N THR A 135 -10.41 0.50 18.63
CA THR A 135 -10.57 1.78 19.32
C THR A 135 -12.01 2.17 19.60
N GLN A 136 -12.98 1.51 18.97
CA GLN A 136 -14.40 1.88 18.97
C GLN A 136 -14.66 3.29 18.41
N GLU A 137 -13.75 3.79 17.56
CA GLU A 137 -13.84 5.10 16.92
C GLU A 137 -13.97 4.98 15.41
N ILE A 138 -14.90 5.76 14.83
CA ILE A 138 -15.09 5.82 13.38
C ILE A 138 -14.02 6.71 12.75
N GLN A 139 -13.33 6.18 11.75
CA GLN A 139 -12.33 6.91 10.96
C GLN A 139 -12.90 7.30 9.60
N ASN A 140 -12.72 8.56 9.19
CA ASN A 140 -13.21 9.08 7.91
C ASN A 140 -12.19 8.93 6.76
N SER A 141 -10.98 8.50 7.05
CA SER A 141 -9.93 8.26 6.06
C SER A 141 -8.93 7.24 6.56
N ALA A 142 -8.24 6.58 5.64
CA ALA A 142 -7.17 5.65 5.94
C ALA A 142 -5.92 6.01 5.13
N THR A 143 -4.78 6.12 5.81
CA THR A 143 -3.47 6.20 5.17
C THR A 143 -2.88 4.80 5.13
N ILE A 144 -2.54 4.33 3.94
CA ILE A 144 -1.98 3.00 3.69
C ILE A 144 -0.64 3.11 2.95
N ALA A 145 0.21 2.08 3.11
CA ALA A 145 1.42 1.95 2.31
C ALA A 145 1.11 1.24 0.97
N LEU A 146 1.60 1.80 -0.13
CA LEU A 146 1.61 1.17 -1.44
C LEU A 146 2.75 0.15 -1.55
N PRO A 147 2.74 -0.75 -2.56
CA PRO A 147 3.78 -1.75 -2.74
C PRO A 147 5.21 -1.20 -2.93
N ASP A 148 5.35 0.03 -3.40
CA ASP A 148 6.62 0.73 -3.57
C ASP A 148 7.07 1.54 -2.33
N GLY A 149 6.29 1.46 -1.22
CA GLY A 149 6.59 2.14 0.04
C GLY A 149 6.02 3.56 0.15
N GLU A 150 5.47 4.12 -0.91
CA GLU A 150 4.76 5.40 -0.81
C GLU A 150 3.49 5.27 0.02
N THR A 151 3.09 6.32 0.72
CA THR A 151 1.83 6.33 1.47
C THR A 151 0.79 7.19 0.78
N VAL A 152 -0.46 6.70 0.79
CA VAL A 152 -1.61 7.42 0.23
C VAL A 152 -2.77 7.38 1.21
N THR A 153 -3.58 8.43 1.19
CA THR A 153 -4.76 8.54 2.04
C THR A 153 -6.02 8.44 1.19
N LEU A 154 -6.87 7.46 1.52
CA LEU A 154 -8.16 7.25 0.86
C LEU A 154 -9.29 7.65 1.82
N PRO A 155 -10.34 8.31 1.32
CA PRO A 155 -11.55 8.57 2.12
C PRO A 155 -12.31 7.28 2.39
N VAL A 156 -12.86 7.15 3.58
CA VAL A 156 -13.74 6.06 3.99
C VAL A 156 -15.18 6.52 3.81
N SER A 157 -15.98 5.75 3.07
CA SER A 157 -17.35 6.12 2.72
C SER A 157 -18.39 5.59 3.71
N THR A 158 -18.07 4.51 4.41
CA THR A 158 -18.95 3.90 5.41
C THR A 158 -18.13 3.18 6.48
N CYS A 159 -18.63 3.15 7.70
CA CYS A 159 -18.04 2.38 8.79
C CYS A 159 -19.15 2.00 9.79
N VAL A 160 -19.25 0.73 10.10
CA VAL A 160 -20.21 0.16 11.06
C VAL A 160 -19.42 -0.72 12.02
N ILE A 161 -19.49 -0.40 13.31
CA ILE A 161 -18.81 -1.12 14.39
C ILE A 161 -19.85 -1.91 15.16
N THR A 162 -19.57 -3.18 15.44
CA THR A 162 -20.34 -4.05 16.33
C THR A 162 -19.44 -4.54 17.46
N ASP A 163 -19.98 -5.31 18.39
CA ASP A 163 -19.20 -5.89 19.51
C ASP A 163 -18.17 -6.93 19.03
N SER A 164 -18.40 -7.59 17.89
CA SER A 164 -17.59 -8.70 17.39
C SER A 164 -16.80 -8.40 16.12
N ASP A 165 -17.25 -7.42 15.36
CA ASP A 165 -16.64 -7.07 14.05
C ASP A 165 -16.82 -5.59 13.72
N CYS A 166 -16.07 -5.15 12.73
CA CYS A 166 -16.26 -3.84 12.13
C CYS A 166 -16.23 -3.97 10.61
N THR A 167 -17.17 -3.30 9.95
CA THR A 167 -17.24 -3.21 8.49
C THR A 167 -17.02 -1.77 8.05
N CYS A 168 -15.97 -1.53 7.28
CA CYS A 168 -15.74 -0.23 6.64
C CYS A 168 -15.68 -0.37 5.12
N GLY A 169 -15.96 0.73 4.42
CA GLY A 169 -15.99 0.76 2.96
C GLY A 169 -15.26 1.95 2.38
N VAL A 170 -14.63 1.71 1.23
CA VAL A 170 -13.98 2.74 0.42
C VAL A 170 -14.59 2.71 -0.97
N THR A 171 -15.16 3.83 -1.41
CA THR A 171 -15.65 3.98 -2.77
C THR A 171 -14.48 4.15 -3.72
N LYS A 172 -14.37 3.24 -4.69
CA LYS A 172 -13.25 3.23 -5.62
C LYS A 172 -13.36 4.37 -6.62
N ASP A 173 -12.32 5.18 -6.70
CA ASP A 173 -12.06 6.12 -7.80
C ASP A 173 -10.94 5.54 -8.68
N ALA A 174 -11.28 5.08 -9.86
CA ALA A 174 -10.34 4.56 -10.84
C ALA A 174 -9.69 5.65 -11.71
N GLY A 175 -9.99 6.92 -11.45
CA GLY A 175 -9.60 8.01 -12.34
C GLY A 175 -10.37 7.96 -13.65
N ASP A 176 -9.65 8.14 -14.76
CA ASP A 176 -10.23 8.10 -16.11
C ASP A 176 -10.05 6.70 -16.77
N ASP A 177 -9.69 5.68 -15.97
CA ASP A 177 -9.65 4.30 -16.46
C ASP A 177 -11.07 3.73 -16.57
N PRO A 178 -11.42 3.01 -17.68
CA PRO A 178 -12.71 2.39 -17.87
C PRO A 178 -12.91 1.12 -17.03
N ASP A 179 -12.42 1.11 -15.80
CA ASP A 179 -12.53 0.01 -14.86
C ASP A 179 -13.99 -0.20 -14.43
N VAL A 180 -14.49 -1.42 -14.58
CA VAL A 180 -15.87 -1.79 -14.25
C VAL A 180 -16.23 -1.59 -12.78
N THR A 181 -15.22 -1.54 -11.90
CA THR A 181 -15.38 -1.33 -10.45
C THR A 181 -15.31 0.14 -10.04
N ASN A 182 -15.16 1.07 -10.99
CA ASN A 182 -15.18 2.50 -10.70
C ASN A 182 -16.51 2.92 -10.08
N GLY A 183 -16.47 3.72 -9.01
CA GLY A 183 -17.63 4.17 -8.27
C GLY A 183 -18.27 3.12 -7.34
N HIS A 184 -17.82 1.86 -7.36
CA HIS A 184 -18.32 0.83 -6.45
C HIS A 184 -17.57 0.87 -5.11
N THR A 185 -18.29 0.55 -4.03
CA THR A 185 -17.72 0.49 -2.68
C THR A 185 -17.10 -0.88 -2.44
N ILE A 186 -15.82 -0.87 -2.07
CA ILE A 186 -15.09 -2.04 -1.61
C ILE A 186 -15.22 -2.08 -0.09
N LEU A 187 -15.93 -3.07 0.43
CA LEU A 187 -16.15 -3.28 1.86
C LEU A 187 -15.12 -4.26 2.42
N SER A 188 -14.70 -4.02 3.65
CA SER A 188 -13.96 -5.00 4.45
C SER A 188 -14.62 -5.16 5.81
N THR A 189 -15.01 -6.38 6.14
CA THR A 189 -15.45 -6.78 7.48
C THR A 189 -14.30 -7.47 8.19
N VAL A 190 -13.96 -7.02 9.38
CA VAL A 190 -12.84 -7.51 10.17
C VAL A 190 -13.32 -7.98 11.53
N SER A 191 -12.87 -9.16 11.96
CA SER A 191 -13.06 -9.69 13.32
C SER A 191 -11.75 -10.27 13.86
N LEU A 192 -11.58 -10.28 15.18
CA LEU A 192 -10.46 -10.96 15.82
C LEU A 192 -10.73 -12.47 15.87
N THR A 193 -9.67 -13.26 15.87
CA THR A 193 -9.73 -14.75 15.92
C THR A 193 -8.57 -15.30 16.74
N ASP A 194 -8.75 -16.47 17.35
CA ASP A 194 -7.72 -17.17 18.10
C ASP A 194 -6.66 -17.80 17.19
N ALA A 195 -7.00 -18.09 15.94
CA ALA A 195 -6.06 -18.62 14.97
C ALA A 195 -5.09 -17.51 14.52
N PRO A 196 -3.75 -17.67 14.71
CA PRO A 196 -2.79 -16.62 14.42
C PRO A 196 -2.73 -16.30 12.93
N GLY A 197 -2.45 -15.03 12.60
CA GLY A 197 -2.29 -14.58 11.22
C GLY A 197 -3.52 -13.88 10.63
N VAL A 198 -3.53 -13.69 9.32
CA VAL A 198 -4.63 -13.04 8.58
C VAL A 198 -5.33 -14.08 7.73
N HIS A 199 -6.63 -14.25 7.97
CA HIS A 199 -7.48 -15.23 7.29
C HIS A 199 -8.45 -14.53 6.36
N PHE A 200 -8.31 -14.79 5.06
CA PHE A 200 -9.19 -14.21 4.04
C PHE A 200 -10.42 -15.09 3.86
N LEU A 201 -11.60 -14.54 4.12
CA LEU A 201 -12.89 -15.22 4.02
C LEU A 201 -13.61 -14.83 2.74
N PRO A 202 -14.42 -15.73 2.15
CA PRO A 202 -15.30 -15.40 1.04
C PRO A 202 -16.24 -14.25 1.40
N GLY A 203 -16.38 -13.27 0.51
CA GLY A 203 -17.29 -12.14 0.65
C GLY A 203 -18.18 -11.97 -0.57
N GLU A 204 -19.32 -11.29 -0.39
CA GLU A 204 -20.26 -11.01 -1.46
C GLU A 204 -19.59 -10.29 -2.63
N GLY A 205 -19.83 -10.75 -3.85
CA GLY A 205 -19.35 -10.11 -5.09
C GLY A 205 -17.84 -10.20 -5.32
N VAL A 206 -17.09 -10.88 -4.46
CA VAL A 206 -15.72 -11.31 -4.71
C VAL A 206 -15.73 -12.75 -5.18
N GLY A 207 -15.10 -13.02 -6.32
CA GLY A 207 -15.13 -14.34 -6.95
C GLY A 207 -14.34 -15.39 -6.19
N THR A 208 -14.67 -16.65 -6.42
CA THR A 208 -13.92 -17.81 -5.93
C THR A 208 -13.09 -18.40 -7.07
N VAL A 209 -11.87 -18.76 -6.79
CA VAL A 209 -10.95 -19.39 -7.76
C VAL A 209 -11.35 -20.85 -7.95
N THR A 210 -11.59 -21.27 -9.19
CA THR A 210 -11.97 -22.66 -9.54
C THR A 210 -10.95 -23.35 -10.43
N LEU A 211 -10.04 -22.59 -11.07
CA LEU A 211 -9.00 -23.15 -11.94
C LEU A 211 -7.60 -22.78 -11.39
N PRO A 212 -6.62 -23.70 -11.54
CA PRO A 212 -5.23 -23.40 -11.17
C PRO A 212 -4.58 -22.42 -12.15
N GLY A 213 -3.41 -21.85 -11.77
CA GLY A 213 -2.56 -21.04 -12.66
C GLY A 213 -2.56 -19.54 -12.41
N ILE A 214 -3.52 -18.99 -11.67
CA ILE A 214 -3.56 -17.55 -11.38
C ILE A 214 -2.77 -17.13 -10.12
N GLY A 215 -2.09 -18.09 -9.47
CA GLY A 215 -1.29 -17.82 -8.27
C GLY A 215 -2.10 -17.70 -6.98
N ILE A 216 -3.35 -18.14 -6.99
CA ILE A 216 -4.25 -18.24 -5.83
C ILE A 216 -4.73 -19.69 -5.77
N PRO A 217 -4.76 -20.35 -4.59
CA PRO A 217 -5.27 -21.70 -4.46
C PRO A 217 -6.73 -21.81 -4.89
N VAL A 218 -7.08 -22.97 -5.47
CA VAL A 218 -8.46 -23.29 -5.83
C VAL A 218 -9.31 -23.35 -4.55
N GLY A 219 -10.51 -22.78 -4.61
CA GLY A 219 -11.44 -22.66 -3.48
C GLY A 219 -11.29 -21.38 -2.67
N GLU A 220 -10.22 -20.61 -2.86
CA GLU A 220 -10.01 -19.36 -2.13
C GLU A 220 -10.66 -18.14 -2.83
N PRO A 221 -10.96 -17.07 -2.05
CA PRO A 221 -11.44 -15.82 -2.63
C PRO A 221 -10.39 -15.19 -3.54
N ALA A 222 -10.84 -14.65 -4.66
CA ALA A 222 -10.00 -14.07 -5.71
C ALA A 222 -9.35 -12.74 -5.28
N ILE A 223 -8.53 -12.81 -4.25
CA ILE A 223 -7.71 -11.70 -3.75
C ILE A 223 -6.27 -12.00 -4.12
N ASN A 224 -5.69 -11.21 -5.02
CA ASN A 224 -4.32 -11.42 -5.51
C ASN A 224 -3.27 -11.25 -4.42
N GLN A 225 -2.05 -11.77 -4.64
CA GLN A 225 -0.98 -11.78 -3.63
C GLN A 225 -0.58 -10.38 -3.16
N THR A 226 -0.51 -9.39 -4.05
CA THR A 226 -0.14 -8.02 -3.66
C THR A 226 -1.17 -7.39 -2.71
N PRO A 227 -2.49 -7.37 -3.00
CA PRO A 227 -3.50 -6.97 -2.02
C PRO A 227 -3.46 -7.75 -0.71
N ARG A 228 -3.27 -9.08 -0.76
CA ARG A 228 -3.12 -9.90 0.46
C ARG A 228 -1.94 -9.44 1.31
N ARG A 229 -0.79 -9.17 0.69
CA ARG A 229 0.40 -8.68 1.37
C ARG A 229 0.18 -7.29 1.97
N MET A 230 -0.43 -6.36 1.21
CA MET A 230 -0.75 -5.01 1.70
C MET A 230 -1.65 -5.07 2.93
N ILE A 231 -2.76 -5.81 2.84
CA ILE A 231 -3.70 -6.01 3.95
C ILE A 231 -2.99 -6.64 5.16
N THR A 232 -2.22 -7.70 4.95
CA THR A 232 -1.50 -8.40 6.01
C THR A 232 -0.50 -7.48 6.73
N ASN A 233 0.19 -6.62 6.00
CA ASN A 233 1.15 -5.68 6.57
C ASN A 233 0.44 -4.63 7.44
N GLU A 234 -0.66 -4.05 6.96
CA GLU A 234 -1.44 -3.07 7.73
C GLU A 234 -2.02 -3.70 9.01
N VAL A 235 -2.56 -4.92 8.91
CA VAL A 235 -3.07 -5.67 10.07
C VAL A 235 -1.95 -5.91 11.09
N LYS A 236 -0.79 -6.40 10.67
CA LYS A 236 0.35 -6.66 11.56
C LYS A 236 0.85 -5.39 12.25
N GLN A 237 0.94 -4.28 11.53
CA GLN A 237 1.35 -3.00 12.10
C GLN A 237 0.38 -2.52 13.17
N LEU A 238 -0.94 -2.59 12.91
CA LEU A 238 -1.96 -2.17 13.87
C LEU A 238 -1.97 -3.07 15.11
N LEU A 239 -1.96 -4.38 14.95
CA LEU A 239 -1.89 -5.29 16.09
C LEU A 239 -0.65 -5.04 16.94
N HIS A 240 0.52 -4.91 16.31
CA HIS A 240 1.76 -4.62 17.02
C HIS A 240 1.71 -3.29 17.78
N SER A 241 1.18 -2.23 17.17
CA SER A 241 1.06 -0.91 17.82
C SER A 241 0.10 -0.89 19.01
N HIS A 242 -0.86 -1.83 19.06
CA HIS A 242 -1.78 -2.02 20.17
C HIS A 242 -1.38 -3.15 21.14
N GLY A 243 -0.19 -3.76 20.96
CA GLY A 243 0.30 -4.84 21.82
C GLY A 243 -0.51 -6.14 21.74
N LEU A 244 -1.20 -6.38 20.61
CA LEU A 244 -2.06 -7.55 20.41
C LEU A 244 -1.37 -8.61 19.56
N TYR A 245 -1.65 -9.88 19.89
CA TYR A 245 -1.10 -11.05 19.21
C TYR A 245 -2.19 -11.96 18.62
N SER A 246 -3.41 -11.46 18.51
CA SER A 246 -4.55 -12.18 17.92
C SER A 246 -4.39 -12.39 16.43
N GLY A 247 -5.10 -13.38 15.88
CA GLY A 247 -5.36 -13.44 14.45
C GLY A 247 -6.49 -12.51 14.03
N VAL A 248 -6.61 -12.30 12.73
CA VAL A 248 -7.65 -11.43 12.14
C VAL A 248 -8.29 -12.14 10.96
N ALA A 249 -9.60 -12.28 10.98
CA ALA A 249 -10.40 -12.68 9.83
C ALA A 249 -10.80 -11.45 9.02
N VAL A 250 -10.57 -11.49 7.71
CA VAL A 250 -10.83 -10.40 6.77
C VAL A 250 -11.76 -10.89 5.67
N ARG A 251 -12.93 -10.29 5.54
CA ARG A 251 -13.89 -10.56 4.47
C ARG A 251 -14.02 -9.33 3.59
N ILE A 252 -13.56 -9.44 2.35
CA ILE A 252 -13.72 -8.37 1.37
C ILE A 252 -14.99 -8.62 0.56
N SER A 253 -15.85 -7.61 0.46
CA SER A 253 -17.09 -7.68 -0.28
C SER A 253 -17.23 -6.50 -1.25
N VAL A 254 -17.91 -6.74 -2.36
CA VAL A 254 -18.21 -5.72 -3.37
C VAL A 254 -19.66 -5.90 -3.80
N PRO A 255 -20.59 -5.15 -3.20
CA PRO A 255 -22.00 -5.24 -3.59
C PRO A 255 -22.18 -5.09 -5.11
N GLY A 256 -22.92 -6.00 -5.72
CA GLY A 256 -23.09 -6.05 -7.19
C GLY A 256 -21.89 -6.63 -7.96
N GLY A 257 -20.82 -7.06 -7.29
CA GLY A 257 -19.60 -7.57 -7.93
C GLY A 257 -19.82 -8.79 -8.82
N SER A 258 -20.83 -9.62 -8.55
CA SER A 258 -21.19 -10.76 -9.41
C SER A 258 -21.67 -10.33 -10.81
N GLU A 259 -22.43 -9.23 -10.89
CA GLU A 259 -22.86 -8.65 -12.17
C GLU A 259 -21.69 -8.00 -12.91
N LEU A 260 -20.83 -7.28 -12.17
CA LEU A 260 -19.64 -6.65 -12.73
C LEU A 260 -18.70 -7.68 -13.34
N ALA A 261 -18.54 -8.84 -12.71
CA ALA A 261 -17.65 -9.91 -13.16
C ALA A 261 -17.97 -10.42 -14.56
N ARG A 262 -19.22 -10.37 -14.97
CA ARG A 262 -19.66 -10.76 -16.33
C ARG A 262 -19.02 -9.89 -17.43
N LYS A 263 -18.61 -8.67 -17.10
CA LYS A 263 -17.96 -7.73 -18.00
C LYS A 263 -16.42 -7.80 -17.94
N THR A 264 -15.88 -8.77 -17.23
CA THR A 264 -14.43 -8.94 -17.01
C THR A 264 -13.93 -10.26 -17.60
N PHE A 265 -12.62 -10.47 -17.58
CA PHE A 265 -12.00 -11.76 -17.94
C PHE A 265 -12.12 -12.84 -16.86
N ASN A 266 -12.68 -12.53 -15.68
CA ASN A 266 -12.76 -13.46 -14.57
C ASN A 266 -13.34 -14.84 -14.93
N PRO A 267 -14.47 -14.93 -15.66
CA PRO A 267 -15.01 -16.25 -16.04
C PRO A 267 -14.02 -17.09 -16.87
N LYS A 268 -13.27 -16.48 -17.77
CA LYS A 268 -12.24 -17.16 -18.59
C LYS A 268 -11.05 -17.64 -17.75
N LEU A 269 -10.78 -16.96 -16.62
CA LEU A 269 -9.71 -17.31 -15.67
C LEU A 269 -10.18 -18.30 -14.59
N GLY A 270 -11.40 -18.81 -14.68
CA GLY A 270 -11.97 -19.68 -13.66
C GLY A 270 -12.27 -18.99 -12.34
N ILE A 271 -12.57 -17.68 -12.36
CA ILE A 271 -13.00 -16.93 -11.19
C ILE A 271 -14.51 -16.74 -11.28
N ILE A 272 -15.25 -17.40 -10.40
CA ILE A 272 -16.71 -17.49 -10.46
C ILE A 272 -17.34 -16.74 -9.28
N GLY A 273 -18.51 -16.13 -9.50
CA GLY A 273 -19.34 -15.51 -8.46
C GLY A 273 -18.99 -14.05 -8.14
N GLY A 274 -17.94 -13.48 -8.75
CA GLY A 274 -17.60 -12.10 -8.46
C GLY A 274 -16.35 -11.59 -9.16
N ILE A 275 -15.96 -10.37 -8.81
CA ILE A 275 -14.74 -9.74 -9.30
C ILE A 275 -13.50 -10.24 -8.55
N SER A 276 -12.32 -9.90 -9.07
CA SER A 276 -11.03 -10.10 -8.38
C SER A 276 -10.60 -8.82 -7.67
N ILE A 277 -10.03 -8.97 -6.49
CA ILE A 277 -9.34 -7.88 -5.78
C ILE A 277 -7.89 -7.87 -6.25
N ILE A 278 -7.55 -6.89 -7.09
CA ILE A 278 -6.27 -6.81 -7.80
C ILE A 278 -5.58 -5.47 -7.55
N GLY A 279 -4.29 -5.40 -7.92
CA GLY A 279 -3.48 -4.19 -7.91
C GLY A 279 -2.02 -4.50 -7.62
N THR A 280 -1.16 -4.42 -8.63
CA THR A 280 0.29 -4.66 -8.50
C THR A 280 1.02 -3.47 -7.90
N SER A 281 0.66 -2.25 -8.31
CA SER A 281 1.23 -0.99 -7.82
C SER A 281 0.36 -0.26 -6.79
N GLY A 282 -0.90 -0.68 -6.62
CA GLY A 282 -1.91 0.03 -5.83
C GLY A 282 -2.57 1.20 -6.56
N ILE A 283 -2.01 1.66 -7.67
CA ILE A 283 -2.50 2.79 -8.48
C ILE A 283 -3.01 2.28 -9.83
N VAL A 284 -4.14 2.82 -10.27
CA VAL A 284 -4.66 2.64 -11.63
C VAL A 284 -4.16 3.78 -12.51
N ARG A 285 -3.58 3.43 -13.65
CA ARG A 285 -3.20 4.38 -14.70
C ARG A 285 -4.01 4.03 -15.95
N PRO A 286 -4.80 4.96 -16.49
CA PRO A 286 -5.59 4.70 -17.69
C PRO A 286 -4.73 4.25 -18.87
N PHE A 287 -5.24 3.27 -19.62
CA PHE A 287 -4.58 2.72 -20.82
C PHE A 287 -3.15 2.20 -20.58
N SER A 288 -2.93 1.53 -19.45
CA SER A 288 -1.63 0.92 -19.14
C SER A 288 -1.33 -0.29 -20.03
N SER A 289 -0.31 -0.17 -20.88
CA SER A 289 0.20 -1.28 -21.70
C SER A 289 0.67 -2.46 -20.84
N GLU A 290 1.22 -2.18 -19.66
CA GLU A 290 1.66 -3.20 -18.71
C GLU A 290 0.47 -4.01 -18.16
N ALA A 291 -0.65 -3.34 -17.83
CA ALA A 291 -1.86 -4.02 -17.37
C ALA A 291 -2.42 -4.94 -18.46
N PHE A 292 -2.41 -4.50 -19.71
CA PHE A 292 -2.83 -5.29 -20.87
C PHE A 292 -1.96 -6.53 -21.06
N VAL A 293 -0.64 -6.38 -21.08
CA VAL A 293 0.30 -7.50 -21.19
C VAL A 293 0.14 -8.49 -20.03
N ASN A 294 -0.09 -8.00 -18.81
CA ASN A 294 -0.30 -8.85 -17.65
C ASN A 294 -1.61 -9.65 -17.71
N SER A 295 -2.67 -9.13 -18.35
CA SER A 295 -3.90 -9.90 -18.58
C SER A 295 -3.64 -11.09 -19.50
N ILE A 296 -2.96 -10.88 -20.62
CA ILE A 296 -2.57 -11.94 -21.55
C ILE A 296 -1.70 -13.01 -20.86
N ARG A 297 -0.70 -12.58 -20.08
CA ARG A 297 0.16 -13.51 -19.31
C ARG A 297 -0.65 -14.41 -18.39
N LYS A 298 -1.67 -13.88 -17.71
CA LYS A 298 -2.53 -14.67 -16.84
C LYS A 298 -3.35 -15.71 -17.60
N GLU A 299 -3.91 -15.35 -18.76
CA GLU A 299 -4.62 -16.30 -19.61
C GLU A 299 -3.70 -17.45 -20.05
N ILE A 300 -2.48 -17.12 -20.48
CA ILE A 300 -1.46 -18.13 -20.82
C ILE A 300 -1.11 -19.03 -19.62
N GLN A 301 -0.99 -18.49 -18.43
CA GLN A 301 -0.68 -19.27 -17.23
C GLN A 301 -1.80 -20.25 -16.88
N VAL A 302 -3.05 -19.83 -16.99
CA VAL A 302 -4.21 -20.71 -16.79
C VAL A 302 -4.26 -21.80 -17.84
N ALA A 303 -4.12 -21.45 -19.13
CA ALA A 303 -4.10 -22.44 -20.23
C ALA A 303 -3.01 -23.51 -20.01
N ARG A 304 -1.80 -23.10 -19.65
CA ARG A 304 -0.70 -24.04 -19.33
C ARG A 304 -1.00 -24.91 -18.13
N ALA A 305 -1.58 -24.35 -17.07
CA ALA A 305 -1.96 -25.09 -15.87
C ALA A 305 -3.08 -26.13 -16.16
N LEU A 306 -3.89 -25.92 -17.20
CA LEU A 306 -4.89 -26.86 -17.72
C LEU A 306 -4.32 -27.86 -18.72
N GLY A 307 -3.00 -27.83 -19.01
CA GLY A 307 -2.33 -28.77 -19.91
C GLY A 307 -2.38 -28.39 -21.39
N CYS A 308 -2.78 -27.14 -21.74
CA CYS A 308 -2.71 -26.68 -23.12
C CYS A 308 -1.27 -26.56 -23.58
N THR A 309 -0.91 -27.25 -24.68
CA THR A 309 0.42 -27.19 -25.32
C THR A 309 0.52 -26.06 -26.32
N ASP A 310 -0.57 -25.78 -26.99
CA ASP A 310 -0.66 -24.78 -28.05
C ASP A 310 -1.52 -23.61 -27.63
N ILE A 311 -1.02 -22.38 -27.85
CA ILE A 311 -1.69 -21.15 -27.47
C ILE A 311 -1.75 -20.23 -28.69
N VAL A 312 -2.94 -19.84 -29.09
CA VAL A 312 -3.16 -18.89 -30.17
C VAL A 312 -3.48 -17.53 -29.59
N ILE A 313 -2.71 -16.51 -30.00
CA ILE A 313 -2.96 -15.12 -29.66
C ILE A 313 -3.59 -14.44 -30.86
N ASN A 314 -4.79 -13.90 -30.71
CA ASN A 314 -5.48 -13.18 -31.75
C ASN A 314 -5.70 -11.70 -31.37
N SER A 315 -6.00 -10.85 -32.34
CA SER A 315 -6.17 -9.41 -32.15
C SER A 315 -7.61 -8.96 -31.86
N GLY A 316 -8.55 -9.89 -31.66
CA GLY A 316 -9.93 -9.56 -31.29
C GLY A 316 -11.02 -10.51 -31.84
N ALA A 317 -12.26 -10.20 -31.55
CA ALA A 317 -13.44 -11.07 -31.81
C ALA A 317 -13.58 -11.55 -33.24
N LYS A 318 -13.20 -10.76 -34.23
CA LYS A 318 -13.26 -11.19 -35.66
C LYS A 318 -12.27 -12.31 -35.96
N SER A 319 -11.05 -12.22 -35.43
CA SER A 319 -10.01 -13.25 -35.55
C SER A 319 -10.38 -14.52 -34.78
N GLU A 320 -11.06 -14.38 -33.62
CA GLU A 320 -11.58 -15.54 -32.86
C GLU A 320 -12.66 -16.30 -33.64
N ASN A 321 -13.57 -15.60 -34.27
CA ASN A 321 -14.62 -16.22 -35.10
C ASN A 321 -14.04 -16.95 -36.32
N TYR A 322 -12.94 -16.43 -36.88
CA TYR A 322 -12.27 -17.08 -38.01
C TYR A 322 -11.62 -18.40 -37.55
N LEU A 323 -10.92 -18.43 -36.45
CA LEU A 323 -10.30 -19.65 -35.88
C LEU A 323 -11.36 -20.71 -35.53
N ARG A 324 -12.48 -20.32 -34.92
CA ARG A 324 -13.60 -21.25 -34.62
C ARG A 324 -14.25 -21.83 -35.87
N SER A 325 -14.29 -21.09 -36.98
CA SER A 325 -14.82 -21.60 -38.24
C SER A 325 -13.90 -22.62 -38.91
N GLU A 326 -12.58 -22.50 -38.72
CA GLU A 326 -11.61 -23.49 -39.23
C GLU A 326 -11.60 -24.79 -38.42
N GLU A 327 -11.77 -24.72 -37.07
CA GLU A 327 -11.92 -25.92 -36.24
C GLU A 327 -13.13 -26.77 -36.69
N HIS A 328 -14.26 -26.14 -36.95
CA HIS A 328 -15.44 -26.86 -37.48
C HIS A 328 -15.21 -27.47 -38.86
N THR A 329 -14.38 -26.86 -39.72
CA THR A 329 -14.10 -27.39 -41.05
C THR A 329 -13.12 -28.58 -40.99
N SER A 330 -12.18 -28.58 -40.05
CA SER A 330 -11.23 -29.70 -39.86
C SER A 330 -11.89 -30.95 -39.25
N GLU A 331 -12.89 -30.80 -38.38
CA GLU A 331 -13.66 -31.91 -37.83
C GLU A 331 -14.60 -32.57 -38.87
N LEU A 332 -15.07 -31.81 -39.86
CA LEU A 332 -15.89 -32.32 -40.99
C LEU A 332 -15.05 -33.04 -42.05
N GLN A 333 -13.75 -32.76 -42.17
CA GLN A 333 -12.84 -33.44 -43.10
C GLN A 333 -12.21 -34.71 -42.52
N SER A 334 -12.35 -34.98 -41.21
CA SER A 334 -11.84 -36.18 -40.54
C SER A 334 -12.92 -37.25 -40.31
N ARG A 335 -14.08 -37.11 -40.89
CA ARG A 335 -15.16 -38.11 -41.00
C ARG A 335 -15.37 -38.47 -42.48
#